data_9acb543a2f82d88d3c9199d906819985
#
_entry.id   9acb543a2f82d88d3c9199d906819985
#
_cell.length_a   1.000
_cell.length_b   1.000
_cell.length_c   1.000
_cell.angle_alpha   90.00
_cell.angle_beta   90.00
_cell.angle_gamma   90.00
#
_symmetry.space_group_name_H-M   'P 1'
#
loop_
_entity.id
_entity.type
_entity.pdbx_description
1 polymer ?
#
loop_
_entity_poly.entity_id
_entity_poly.type
_entity_poly.pdbx_seq_one_letter_code
_entity_poly.pdbx_strand_id
1 'polypeptide(L)'
;MLRVSTKTIGSIAVTFLLSSAFILQASAVPAPVASPYARCLTQGKACLTKGQIKDAIQHFQIAVRENPTSCEAHLLLGQSYCKVKQFVKAKDEYRRAIRYGKGNKNAQLANQAMMQLPKDVLRPKTGADTRMIASVLGLSRVRGTEGEGKPTVIDFYAKWCQPCKQTNIALEKLKTSYGDKVSFMRVDVDDPSNERIIDQYEVSPIPTLVFLNQEGEVVTFTIGFSGEKGIDDGIKKILAKG
;
A
#
# COMPACT_ATOMS: atom_id res chain seq x y z
N MET A 1 77.93 79.98 8.48
CA MET A 1 78.34 79.55 9.84
C MET A 1 77.78 78.18 10.11
N LEU A 2 78.70 77.22 10.30
CA LEU A 2 78.71 76.16 11.28
C LEU A 2 77.42 75.21 11.33
N ARG A 3 77.51 73.96 11.37
CA ARG A 3 78.51 72.89 11.59
C ARG A 3 77.78 71.57 11.40
N VAL A 4 78.30 70.69 10.62
CA VAL A 4 78.55 69.26 10.81
C VAL A 4 78.03 68.63 12.09
N SER A 5 77.39 67.58 12.03
CA SER A 5 77.75 66.40 12.80
C SER A 5 77.13 65.12 12.26
N THR A 6 77.96 64.17 12.10
CA THR A 6 77.84 62.77 11.72
C THR A 6 77.31 61.88 12.82
N LYS A 7 76.94 60.65 12.40
CA LYS A 7 76.81 59.40 13.16
C LYS A 7 75.33 59.01 13.45
N THR A 8 74.88 57.81 13.27
CA THR A 8 75.55 56.50 13.31
C THR A 8 74.63 55.44 12.70
N ILE A 9 75.30 54.51 12.18
CA ILE A 9 74.75 53.22 11.66
C ILE A 9 73.86 52.53 12.69
N GLY A 10 72.66 52.16 12.30
CA GLY A 10 71.75 51.35 13.11
C GLY A 10 71.13 50.27 12.24
N SER A 11 71.49 49.10 12.57
CA SER A 11 71.19 47.78 12.00
C SER A 11 69.75 47.58 11.51
N ILE A 12 69.63 47.20 10.29
CA ILE A 12 68.34 46.79 9.69
C ILE A 12 67.99 45.37 10.17
N ALA A 13 67.06 45.24 11.09
CA ALA A 13 66.41 43.97 11.39
C ALA A 13 65.30 43.75 10.39
N VAL A 14 65.60 42.91 9.41
CA VAL A 14 64.54 42.38 8.48
C VAL A 14 63.72 41.35 9.24
N THR A 15 62.62 41.77 9.78
CA THR A 15 61.61 40.87 10.32
C THR A 15 60.81 40.23 9.17
N PHE A 16 61.13 38.98 8.84
CA PHE A 16 60.35 38.11 8.01
C PHE A 16 59.03 37.79 8.75
N LEU A 17 57.94 38.48 8.41
CA LEU A 17 56.60 38.09 8.75
C LEU A 17 56.23 36.88 7.87
N LEU A 18 56.49 35.68 8.38
CA LEU A 18 55.88 34.47 7.90
C LEU A 18 54.38 34.55 8.19
N SER A 19 53.60 35.05 7.24
CA SER A 19 52.19 34.95 7.22
C SER A 19 51.84 33.47 6.93
N SER A 20 51.71 32.69 7.99
CA SER A 20 51.13 31.36 7.95
C SER A 20 49.65 31.50 7.56
N ALA A 21 49.36 31.45 6.26
CA ALA A 21 48.05 31.22 5.76
C ALA A 21 47.62 29.81 6.22
N PHE A 22 46.92 29.77 7.35
CA PHE A 22 46.23 28.58 7.79
C PHE A 22 45.08 28.37 6.81
N ILE A 23 45.35 27.60 5.72
CA ILE A 23 44.32 27.13 4.82
C ILE A 23 43.46 26.20 5.65
N LEU A 24 42.31 26.72 6.10
CA LEU A 24 41.26 25.96 6.70
C LEU A 24 40.73 25.03 5.58
N GLN A 25 41.31 23.84 5.44
CA GLN A 25 40.74 22.78 4.64
C GLN A 25 39.44 22.42 5.30
N ALA A 26 38.36 23.00 4.81
CA ALA A 26 37.02 22.52 5.11
C ALA A 26 36.96 21.04 4.67
N SER A 27 37.09 20.15 5.64
CA SER A 27 36.87 18.73 5.44
C SER A 27 35.45 18.61 4.91
N ALA A 28 35.33 18.44 3.60
CA ALA A 28 34.03 18.14 2.99
C ALA A 28 33.52 16.85 3.66
N VAL A 29 32.55 17.00 4.56
CA VAL A 29 31.83 15.86 5.13
C VAL A 29 31.30 15.08 3.94
N PRO A 30 31.71 13.83 3.73
CA PRO A 30 31.23 13.07 2.60
C PRO A 30 29.69 13.04 2.66
N ALA A 31 29.07 13.43 1.56
CA ALA A 31 27.61 13.39 1.47
C ALA A 31 27.10 12.02 1.95
N PRO A 32 26.05 11.97 2.77
CA PRO A 32 25.55 10.71 3.32
C PRO A 32 25.29 9.74 2.18
N VAL A 33 25.98 8.60 2.21
CA VAL A 33 25.81 7.55 1.20
C VAL A 33 24.35 7.10 1.25
N ALA A 34 23.62 7.32 0.16
CA ALA A 34 22.23 6.93 0.07
C ALA A 34 22.06 5.44 0.43
N SER A 35 21.09 5.13 1.28
CA SER A 35 20.85 3.75 1.70
C SER A 35 20.64 2.83 0.48
N PRO A 36 20.94 1.53 0.58
CA PRO A 36 20.67 0.57 -0.50
C PRO A 36 19.23 0.68 -1.03
N TYR A 37 18.27 0.84 -0.12
CA TYR A 37 16.87 1.10 -0.45
C TYR A 37 16.72 2.35 -1.35
N ALA A 38 17.22 3.49 -0.94
CA ALA A 38 17.07 4.76 -1.67
C ALA A 38 17.74 4.72 -3.04
N ARG A 39 18.91 4.08 -3.15
CA ARG A 39 19.60 3.88 -4.43
C ARG A 39 18.78 3.02 -5.37
N CYS A 40 18.30 1.87 -4.92
CA CYS A 40 17.51 0.96 -5.75
C CYS A 40 16.18 1.60 -6.17
N LEU A 41 15.51 2.33 -5.27
CA LEU A 41 14.27 3.04 -5.60
C LEU A 41 14.51 4.07 -6.71
N THR A 42 15.58 4.87 -6.61
CA THR A 42 15.94 5.89 -7.62
C THR A 42 16.33 5.24 -8.95
N GLN A 43 17.15 4.20 -8.92
CA GLN A 43 17.57 3.47 -10.13
C GLN A 43 16.37 2.81 -10.83
N GLY A 44 15.48 2.17 -10.07
CA GLY A 44 14.26 1.59 -10.61
C GLY A 44 13.38 2.62 -11.31
N LYS A 45 13.20 3.81 -10.71
CA LYS A 45 12.47 4.92 -11.34
C LYS A 45 13.16 5.39 -12.63
N ALA A 46 14.47 5.52 -12.64
CA ALA A 46 15.23 5.86 -13.83
C ALA A 46 15.11 4.81 -14.96
N CYS A 47 15.09 3.53 -14.61
CA CYS A 47 14.83 2.44 -15.55
C CYS A 47 13.40 2.52 -16.13
N LEU A 48 12.39 2.84 -15.31
CA LEU A 48 11.01 3.03 -15.80
C LEU A 48 10.92 4.16 -16.84
N THR A 49 11.57 5.30 -16.58
CA THR A 49 11.57 6.44 -17.53
C THR A 49 12.25 6.12 -18.86
N LYS A 50 13.24 5.20 -18.86
CA LYS A 50 13.93 4.69 -20.05
C LYS A 50 13.19 3.53 -20.73
N GLY A 51 12.06 3.07 -20.19
CA GLY A 51 11.35 1.90 -20.71
C GLY A 51 12.00 0.54 -20.41
N GLN A 52 13.03 0.52 -19.56
CA GLN A 52 13.76 -0.69 -19.15
C GLN A 52 13.00 -1.40 -18.01
N ILE A 53 11.84 -1.99 -18.35
CA ILE A 53 10.90 -2.49 -17.32
C ILE A 53 11.48 -3.66 -16.53
N LYS A 54 12.24 -4.57 -17.17
CA LYS A 54 12.85 -5.72 -16.49
C LYS A 54 13.87 -5.27 -15.43
N ASP A 55 14.70 -4.28 -15.76
CA ASP A 55 15.70 -3.74 -14.86
C ASP A 55 15.03 -2.97 -13.70
N ALA A 56 13.96 -2.23 -14.01
CA ALA A 56 13.16 -1.57 -12.99
C ALA A 56 12.58 -2.57 -11.97
N ILE A 57 12.07 -3.71 -12.43
CA ILE A 57 11.58 -4.79 -11.56
C ILE A 57 12.69 -5.29 -10.63
N GLN A 58 13.91 -5.54 -11.15
CA GLN A 58 15.03 -5.99 -10.32
C GLN A 58 15.37 -4.98 -9.23
N HIS A 59 15.47 -3.70 -9.58
CA HIS A 59 15.76 -2.64 -8.63
C HIS A 59 14.66 -2.51 -7.56
N PHE A 60 13.38 -2.56 -7.94
CA PHE A 60 12.28 -2.49 -6.97
C PHE A 60 12.18 -3.73 -6.10
N GLN A 61 12.51 -4.92 -6.62
CA GLN A 61 12.61 -6.14 -5.80
C GLN A 61 13.67 -6.00 -4.70
N ILE A 62 14.83 -5.40 -5.03
CA ILE A 62 15.86 -5.12 -4.04
C ILE A 62 15.32 -4.07 -3.04
N ALA A 63 14.70 -2.98 -3.51
CA ALA A 63 14.14 -1.97 -2.64
C ALA A 63 13.11 -2.54 -1.65
N VAL A 64 12.21 -3.43 -2.10
CA VAL A 64 11.25 -4.14 -1.25
C VAL A 64 11.95 -5.05 -0.23
N ARG A 65 13.06 -5.70 -0.60
CA ARG A 65 13.85 -6.54 0.31
C ARG A 65 14.53 -5.72 1.40
N GLU A 66 15.08 -4.55 1.03
CA GLU A 66 15.73 -3.63 1.97
C GLU A 66 14.72 -2.91 2.89
N ASN A 67 13.50 -2.66 2.40
CA ASN A 67 12.42 -2.08 3.19
C ASN A 67 11.07 -2.76 2.85
N PRO A 68 10.76 -3.88 3.53
CA PRO A 68 9.57 -4.69 3.25
C PRO A 68 8.23 -3.99 3.52
N THR A 69 8.23 -2.88 4.25
CA THR A 69 7.02 -2.11 4.56
C THR A 69 6.87 -0.85 3.70
N SER A 70 7.74 -0.67 2.70
CA SER A 70 7.69 0.49 1.83
C SER A 70 6.51 0.44 0.87
N CYS A 71 5.46 1.18 1.18
CA CYS A 71 4.30 1.36 0.30
C CYS A 71 4.69 1.82 -1.11
N GLU A 72 5.64 2.73 -1.23
CA GLU A 72 6.11 3.25 -2.52
C GLU A 72 6.81 2.18 -3.36
N ALA A 73 7.71 1.40 -2.75
CA ALA A 73 8.43 0.35 -3.46
C ALA A 73 7.46 -0.75 -3.96
N HIS A 74 6.50 -1.15 -3.14
CA HIS A 74 5.46 -2.10 -3.53
C HIS A 74 4.57 -1.55 -4.65
N LEU A 75 4.14 -0.29 -4.57
CA LEU A 75 3.37 0.35 -5.65
C LEU A 75 4.14 0.32 -6.98
N LEU A 76 5.40 0.75 -6.99
CA LEU A 76 6.21 0.82 -8.21
C LEU A 76 6.53 -0.57 -8.77
N LEU A 77 6.76 -1.56 -7.92
CA LEU A 77 6.95 -2.96 -8.33
C LEU A 77 5.67 -3.52 -8.95
N GLY A 78 4.51 -3.28 -8.35
CA GLY A 78 3.21 -3.67 -8.88
C GLY A 78 2.92 -3.04 -10.25
N GLN A 79 3.18 -1.74 -10.41
CA GLN A 79 3.06 -1.05 -11.69
C GLN A 79 3.99 -1.65 -12.76
N SER A 80 5.22 -2.01 -12.38
CA SER A 80 6.19 -2.63 -13.27
C SER A 80 5.75 -4.03 -13.71
N TYR A 81 5.17 -4.83 -12.80
CA TYR A 81 4.59 -6.13 -13.16
C TYR A 81 3.39 -6.01 -14.09
N CYS A 82 2.54 -4.97 -13.93
CA CYS A 82 1.46 -4.70 -14.88
C CYS A 82 1.97 -4.45 -16.29
N LYS A 83 3.06 -3.67 -16.44
CA LYS A 83 3.67 -3.39 -17.76
C LYS A 83 4.16 -4.65 -18.49
N VAL A 84 4.55 -5.69 -17.76
CA VAL A 84 4.93 -7.01 -18.32
C VAL A 84 3.82 -8.06 -18.20
N LYS A 85 2.58 -7.63 -17.95
CA LYS A 85 1.36 -8.46 -17.86
C LYS A 85 1.41 -9.57 -16.81
N GLN A 86 2.26 -9.43 -15.78
CA GLN A 86 2.31 -10.34 -14.64
C GLN A 86 1.28 -9.90 -13.57
N PHE A 87 -0.01 -9.98 -13.90
CA PHE A 87 -1.09 -9.38 -13.13
C PHE A 87 -1.26 -9.98 -11.73
N VAL A 88 -1.00 -11.26 -11.55
CA VAL A 88 -1.06 -11.92 -10.22
C VAL A 88 -0.01 -11.31 -9.29
N LYS A 89 1.24 -11.17 -9.76
CA LYS A 89 2.30 -10.52 -8.97
C LYS A 89 1.99 -9.05 -8.71
N ALA A 90 1.42 -8.36 -9.72
CA ALA A 90 1.00 -6.97 -9.55
C ALA A 90 -0.06 -6.84 -8.44
N LYS A 91 -1.06 -7.73 -8.41
CA LYS A 91 -2.08 -7.78 -7.35
C LYS A 91 -1.44 -7.91 -5.96
N ASP A 92 -0.51 -8.85 -5.80
CA ASP A 92 0.14 -9.09 -4.51
C ASP A 92 0.94 -7.87 -4.03
N GLU A 93 1.65 -7.20 -4.93
CA GLU A 93 2.41 -6.00 -4.59
C GLU A 93 1.49 -4.82 -4.26
N TYR A 94 0.39 -4.64 -4.99
CA TYR A 94 -0.60 -3.60 -4.67
C TYR A 94 -1.29 -3.86 -3.31
N ARG A 95 -1.60 -5.13 -2.98
CA ARG A 95 -2.12 -5.48 -1.64
C ARG A 95 -1.18 -5.04 -0.54
N ARG A 96 0.13 -5.31 -0.70
CA ARG A 96 1.14 -4.88 0.27
C ARG A 96 1.23 -3.35 0.34
N ALA A 97 1.20 -2.65 -0.81
CA ALA A 97 1.19 -1.19 -0.83
C ALA A 97 -0.02 -0.62 -0.08
N ILE A 98 -1.22 -1.17 -0.26
CA ILE A 98 -2.43 -0.75 0.45
C ILE A 98 -2.28 -1.00 1.95
N ARG A 99 -1.86 -2.21 2.34
CA ARG A 99 -1.67 -2.62 3.75
C ARG A 99 -0.69 -1.71 4.48
N TYR A 100 0.50 -1.48 3.91
CA TYR A 100 1.54 -0.69 4.58
C TYR A 100 1.32 0.82 4.48
N GLY A 101 0.62 1.27 3.47
CA GLY A 101 0.38 2.69 3.24
C GLY A 101 -0.72 3.30 4.10
N LYS A 102 -1.61 2.50 4.70
CA LYS A 102 -2.70 2.95 5.60
C LYS A 102 -3.39 4.22 5.09
N GLY A 103 -3.77 4.24 3.82
CA GLY A 103 -4.48 5.35 3.20
C GLY A 103 -3.64 6.53 2.75
N ASN A 104 -2.32 6.48 2.79
CA ASN A 104 -1.50 7.49 2.16
C ASN A 104 -1.71 7.53 0.63
N LYS A 105 -1.16 8.54 -0.03
CA LYS A 105 -1.31 8.73 -1.48
C LYS A 105 -0.92 7.48 -2.29
N ASN A 106 0.16 6.79 -1.91
CA ASN A 106 0.62 5.60 -2.62
C ASN A 106 -0.33 4.41 -2.44
N ALA A 107 -0.93 4.23 -1.25
CA ALA A 107 -1.95 3.22 -1.01
C ALA A 107 -3.22 3.49 -1.85
N GLN A 108 -3.65 4.74 -1.93
CA GLN A 108 -4.78 5.14 -2.78
C GLN A 108 -4.50 4.86 -4.26
N LEU A 109 -3.30 5.21 -4.75
CA LEU A 109 -2.86 4.90 -6.11
C LEU A 109 -2.78 3.39 -6.36
N ALA A 110 -2.29 2.62 -5.40
CA ALA A 110 -2.25 1.16 -5.50
C ALA A 110 -3.66 0.57 -5.60
N ASN A 111 -4.61 1.06 -4.81
CA ASN A 111 -6.01 0.64 -4.88
C ASN A 111 -6.63 0.96 -6.25
N GLN A 112 -6.41 2.17 -6.76
CA GLN A 112 -6.88 2.55 -8.09
C GLN A 112 -6.26 1.69 -9.20
N ALA A 113 -4.94 1.47 -9.15
CA ALA A 113 -4.24 0.64 -10.13
C ALA A 113 -4.72 -0.81 -10.08
N MET A 114 -4.99 -1.33 -8.88
CA MET A 114 -5.52 -2.67 -8.71
C MET A 114 -6.91 -2.84 -9.33
N MET A 115 -7.80 -1.84 -9.23
CA MET A 115 -9.12 -1.87 -9.86
C MET A 115 -9.07 -1.97 -11.39
N GLN A 116 -7.91 -1.65 -12.00
CA GLN A 116 -7.71 -1.78 -13.46
C GLN A 116 -7.20 -3.16 -13.87
N LEU A 117 -6.91 -4.06 -12.92
CA LEU A 117 -6.48 -5.41 -13.24
C LEU A 117 -7.64 -6.23 -13.83
N PRO A 118 -7.33 -7.29 -14.61
CA PRO A 118 -8.35 -8.22 -15.13
C PRO A 118 -9.19 -8.81 -13.98
N LYS A 119 -10.51 -8.92 -14.21
CA LYS A 119 -11.47 -9.34 -13.17
C LYS A 119 -11.22 -10.76 -12.65
N ASP A 120 -10.71 -11.63 -13.49
CA ASP A 120 -10.33 -13.00 -13.11
C ASP A 120 -9.19 -13.03 -12.09
N VAL A 121 -8.24 -12.09 -12.21
CA VAL A 121 -7.14 -11.92 -11.24
C VAL A 121 -7.63 -11.38 -9.90
N LEU A 122 -8.69 -10.55 -9.92
CA LEU A 122 -9.23 -9.89 -8.73
C LEU A 122 -10.23 -10.74 -7.97
N ARG A 123 -10.65 -11.86 -8.55
CA ARG A 123 -11.69 -12.72 -7.97
C ARG A 123 -11.27 -13.18 -6.57
N PRO A 124 -12.10 -12.97 -5.53
CA PRO A 124 -11.88 -13.56 -4.21
C PRO A 124 -11.82 -15.08 -4.30
N LYS A 125 -11.08 -15.72 -3.41
CA LYS A 125 -11.13 -17.18 -3.29
C LYS A 125 -12.56 -17.62 -3.00
N THR A 126 -13.06 -18.58 -3.76
CA THR A 126 -14.39 -19.16 -3.64
C THR A 126 -14.28 -20.67 -3.60
N GLY A 127 -15.10 -21.35 -2.78
CA GLY A 127 -15.21 -22.81 -2.82
C GLY A 127 -14.84 -23.53 -1.53
N ALA A 128 -14.61 -24.83 -1.63
CA ALA A 128 -14.35 -25.75 -0.51
C ALA A 128 -13.20 -25.29 0.43
N ASP A 129 -12.20 -24.59 -0.13
CA ASP A 129 -11.09 -24.03 0.65
C ASP A 129 -11.55 -22.97 1.67
N THR A 130 -12.59 -22.19 1.34
CA THR A 130 -13.15 -21.21 2.29
C THR A 130 -13.95 -21.87 3.41
N ARG A 131 -14.65 -22.99 3.15
CA ARG A 131 -15.32 -23.77 4.18
C ARG A 131 -14.36 -24.36 5.21
N MET A 132 -13.29 -24.98 4.73
CA MET A 132 -12.30 -25.62 5.57
C MET A 132 -11.58 -24.57 6.45
N ILE A 133 -11.23 -23.43 5.87
CA ILE A 133 -10.60 -22.31 6.58
C ILE A 133 -11.59 -21.65 7.54
N ALA A 134 -12.83 -21.44 7.16
CA ALA A 134 -13.89 -20.94 8.04
C ALA A 134 -14.10 -21.84 9.25
N SER A 135 -14.04 -23.16 9.06
CA SER A 135 -14.12 -24.15 10.13
C SER A 135 -12.89 -24.11 11.06
N VAL A 136 -11.68 -24.10 10.51
CA VAL A 136 -10.42 -24.12 11.28
C VAL A 136 -10.18 -22.81 12.03
N LEU A 137 -10.62 -21.67 11.48
CA LEU A 137 -10.46 -20.35 12.10
C LEU A 137 -11.60 -19.99 13.06
N GLY A 138 -12.56 -20.89 13.29
CA GLY A 138 -13.73 -20.58 14.08
C GLY A 138 -14.63 -19.52 13.45
N LEU A 139 -14.46 -19.22 12.16
CA LEU A 139 -15.31 -18.35 11.36
C LEU A 139 -16.60 -19.06 10.91
N SER A 140 -16.63 -20.39 10.96
CA SER A 140 -17.87 -21.15 11.15
C SER A 140 -18.50 -20.84 12.55
N ARG A 141 -17.76 -20.13 13.39
CA ARG A 141 -18.15 -19.42 14.61
C ARG A 141 -18.05 -17.89 14.43
N VAL A 142 -18.39 -17.34 13.31
CA VAL A 142 -19.31 -16.20 13.32
C VAL A 142 -20.69 -16.70 13.79
N ARG A 143 -20.73 -17.89 14.33
CA ARG A 143 -21.63 -18.49 15.28
C ARG A 143 -21.45 -17.80 16.62
N GLY A 144 -22.13 -16.70 16.83
CA GLY A 144 -22.09 -16.09 18.17
C GLY A 144 -22.29 -14.59 18.18
N THR A 145 -22.46 -13.99 17.02
CA THR A 145 -23.15 -12.70 16.87
C THR A 145 -24.45 -12.99 16.12
N GLU A 146 -25.57 -12.62 16.69
CA GLU A 146 -26.94 -12.58 16.18
C GLU A 146 -27.08 -12.80 14.64
N GLY A 147 -26.88 -14.00 14.13
CA GLY A 147 -26.85 -14.28 12.70
C GLY A 147 -26.59 -15.73 12.33
N GLU A 148 -26.63 -16.66 13.31
CA GLU A 148 -26.48 -18.08 13.00
C GLU A 148 -27.53 -18.53 11.96
N GLY A 149 -27.03 -18.98 10.80
CA GLY A 149 -27.88 -19.44 9.72
C GLY A 149 -28.45 -18.33 8.82
N LYS A 150 -27.98 -17.08 8.92
CA LYS A 150 -28.40 -16.02 7.99
C LYS A 150 -27.38 -15.81 6.88
N PRO A 151 -27.82 -15.61 5.63
CA PRO A 151 -26.96 -15.12 4.57
C PRO A 151 -26.25 -13.85 5.01
N THR A 152 -24.99 -13.66 4.60
CA THR A 152 -24.17 -12.57 5.11
C THR A 152 -23.55 -11.76 3.98
N VAL A 153 -23.57 -10.43 4.12
CA VAL A 153 -22.81 -9.50 3.28
C VAL A 153 -21.61 -8.99 4.06
N ILE A 154 -20.41 -9.20 3.56
CA ILE A 154 -19.16 -8.69 4.15
C ILE A 154 -18.68 -7.49 3.32
N ASP A 155 -18.57 -6.30 3.94
CA ASP A 155 -18.02 -5.08 3.36
C ASP A 155 -16.58 -4.89 3.79
N PHE A 156 -15.63 -5.11 2.88
CA PHE A 156 -14.23 -4.78 3.08
C PHE A 156 -13.96 -3.33 2.67
N TYR A 157 -13.59 -2.51 3.62
CA TYR A 157 -13.48 -1.06 3.46
C TYR A 157 -12.24 -0.49 4.17
N ALA A 158 -11.96 0.80 3.91
CA ALA A 158 -11.09 1.62 4.72
C ALA A 158 -11.68 3.02 4.89
N LYS A 159 -11.32 3.73 5.96
CA LYS A 159 -11.82 5.09 6.27
C LYS A 159 -11.44 6.13 5.20
N TRP A 160 -10.29 5.97 4.56
CA TRP A 160 -9.78 6.85 3.51
C TRP A 160 -10.38 6.59 2.12
N CYS A 161 -11.07 5.47 1.93
CA CYS A 161 -11.60 5.04 0.64
C CYS A 161 -12.90 5.77 0.31
N GLN A 162 -12.89 6.67 -0.67
CA GLN A 162 -14.07 7.43 -1.07
C GLN A 162 -15.20 6.56 -1.64
N PRO A 163 -14.94 5.59 -2.55
CA PRO A 163 -16.01 4.69 -3.00
C PRO A 163 -16.62 3.86 -1.87
N CYS A 164 -15.85 3.55 -0.82
CA CYS A 164 -16.34 2.83 0.35
C CYS A 164 -17.40 3.63 1.13
N LYS A 165 -17.30 4.96 1.16
CA LYS A 165 -18.31 5.83 1.78
C LYS A 165 -19.64 5.74 1.05
N GLN A 166 -19.61 5.70 -0.29
CA GLN A 166 -20.81 5.52 -1.11
C GLN A 166 -21.42 4.13 -0.90
N THR A 167 -20.59 3.09 -0.83
CA THR A 167 -21.00 1.73 -0.51
C THR A 167 -21.69 1.68 0.85
N ASN A 168 -21.13 2.34 1.88
CA ASN A 168 -21.72 2.39 3.21
C ASN A 168 -23.13 3.02 3.21
N ILE A 169 -23.32 4.13 2.50
CA ILE A 169 -24.63 4.79 2.40
C ILE A 169 -25.68 3.82 1.80
N ALA A 170 -25.32 3.10 0.75
CA ALA A 170 -26.21 2.12 0.11
C ALA A 170 -26.49 0.92 1.04
N LEU A 171 -25.46 0.42 1.75
CA LEU A 171 -25.62 -0.68 2.71
C LEU A 171 -26.55 -0.31 3.87
N GLU A 172 -26.43 0.89 4.45
CA GLU A 172 -27.30 1.33 5.55
C GLU A 172 -28.78 1.40 5.13
N LYS A 173 -29.06 1.81 3.89
CA LYS A 173 -30.43 1.78 3.34
C LYS A 173 -30.93 0.33 3.20
N LEU A 174 -30.12 -0.53 2.59
CA LEU A 174 -30.49 -1.92 2.37
C LEU A 174 -30.61 -2.71 3.69
N LYS A 175 -29.82 -2.36 4.70
CA LYS A 175 -29.91 -2.92 6.04
C LYS A 175 -31.29 -2.69 6.66
N THR A 176 -31.92 -1.54 6.41
CA THR A 176 -33.30 -1.26 6.86
C THR A 176 -34.29 -2.24 6.23
N SER A 177 -34.07 -2.64 4.97
CA SER A 177 -34.99 -3.53 4.24
C SER A 177 -34.72 -5.02 4.46
N TYR A 178 -33.46 -5.39 4.75
CA TYR A 178 -33.02 -6.79 4.78
C TYR A 178 -32.44 -7.25 6.12
N GLY A 179 -32.33 -6.36 7.14
CA GLY A 179 -31.62 -6.66 8.40
C GLY A 179 -32.13 -7.87 9.16
N ASP A 180 -33.41 -8.21 9.02
CA ASP A 180 -34.00 -9.42 9.64
C ASP A 180 -33.62 -10.70 8.89
N LYS A 181 -33.28 -10.63 7.61
CA LYS A 181 -33.02 -11.75 6.70
C LYS A 181 -31.55 -11.94 6.39
N VAL A 182 -30.75 -10.89 6.46
CA VAL A 182 -29.35 -10.87 6.04
C VAL A 182 -28.49 -10.21 7.13
N SER A 183 -27.37 -10.83 7.45
CA SER A 183 -26.34 -10.25 8.32
C SER A 183 -25.42 -9.32 7.51
N PHE A 184 -25.04 -8.19 8.09
CA PHE A 184 -24.11 -7.23 7.48
C PHE A 184 -22.89 -7.08 8.36
N MET A 185 -21.74 -7.51 7.85
CA MET A 185 -20.43 -7.39 8.52
C MET A 185 -19.58 -6.36 7.82
N ARG A 186 -18.87 -5.54 8.59
CA ARG A 186 -17.89 -4.59 8.04
C ARG A 186 -16.49 -4.90 8.52
N VAL A 187 -15.53 -4.94 7.61
CA VAL A 187 -14.14 -5.30 7.87
C VAL A 187 -13.24 -4.15 7.41
N ASP A 188 -12.64 -3.44 8.37
CA ASP A 188 -11.64 -2.39 8.10
C ASP A 188 -10.32 -3.06 7.70
N VAL A 189 -9.85 -2.80 6.47
CA VAL A 189 -8.60 -3.43 5.98
C VAL A 189 -7.34 -2.81 6.57
N ASP A 190 -7.45 -1.67 7.26
CA ASP A 190 -6.34 -1.05 7.98
C ASP A 190 -6.19 -1.56 9.43
N ASP A 191 -7.18 -2.31 9.94
CA ASP A 191 -7.13 -2.91 11.27
C ASP A 191 -6.37 -4.25 11.22
N PRO A 192 -5.21 -4.36 11.91
CA PRO A 192 -4.41 -5.59 11.92
C PRO A 192 -5.17 -6.83 12.45
N SER A 193 -6.18 -6.64 13.29
CA SER A 193 -7.00 -7.75 13.81
C SER A 193 -7.79 -8.46 12.71
N ASN A 194 -8.03 -7.78 11.58
CA ASN A 194 -8.76 -8.28 10.43
C ASN A 194 -7.87 -8.95 9.37
N GLU A 195 -6.53 -9.00 9.58
CA GLU A 195 -5.59 -9.54 8.58
C GLU A 195 -5.99 -10.95 8.13
N ARG A 196 -6.41 -11.79 9.05
CA ARG A 196 -6.79 -13.18 8.80
C ARG A 196 -7.99 -13.30 7.84
N ILE A 197 -9.05 -12.49 8.05
CA ILE A 197 -10.22 -12.52 7.17
C ILE A 197 -9.93 -11.87 5.81
N ILE A 198 -9.09 -10.84 5.76
CA ILE A 198 -8.66 -10.20 4.52
C ILE A 198 -7.88 -11.18 3.65
N ASP A 199 -6.94 -11.94 4.25
CA ASP A 199 -6.15 -12.93 3.54
C ASP A 199 -6.98 -14.16 3.14
N GLN A 200 -7.94 -14.57 3.96
CA GLN A 200 -8.86 -15.67 3.66
C GLN A 200 -9.63 -15.44 2.36
N TYR A 201 -10.20 -14.25 2.20
CA TYR A 201 -10.94 -13.91 0.98
C TYR A 201 -10.05 -13.34 -0.12
N GLU A 202 -8.72 -13.21 0.11
CA GLU A 202 -7.77 -12.53 -0.79
C GLU A 202 -8.30 -11.18 -1.27
N VAL A 203 -8.97 -10.47 -0.36
CA VAL A 203 -9.64 -9.22 -0.71
C VAL A 203 -8.62 -8.16 -1.08
N SER A 204 -8.79 -7.63 -2.25
CA SER A 204 -8.21 -6.40 -2.80
C SER A 204 -8.76 -6.23 -4.21
N PRO A 205 -9.15 -5.10 -4.65
CA PRO A 205 -9.14 -3.78 -4.04
C PRO A 205 -10.33 -3.54 -3.11
N ILE A 206 -10.46 -2.31 -2.60
CA ILE A 206 -11.60 -1.86 -1.80
C ILE A 206 -12.38 -0.74 -2.51
N PRO A 207 -13.70 -0.66 -2.32
CA PRO A 207 -14.52 -1.61 -1.59
C PRO A 207 -14.65 -2.94 -2.30
N THR A 208 -14.73 -4.03 -1.55
CA THR A 208 -15.16 -5.33 -2.04
C THR A 208 -16.26 -5.83 -1.15
N LEU A 209 -17.39 -6.18 -1.73
CA LEU A 209 -18.48 -6.87 -1.03
C LEU A 209 -18.46 -8.34 -1.39
N VAL A 210 -18.49 -9.20 -0.35
CA VAL A 210 -18.61 -10.65 -0.50
C VAL A 210 -19.97 -11.07 0.04
N PHE A 211 -20.72 -11.84 -0.75
CA PHE A 211 -22.08 -12.28 -0.44
C PHE A 211 -22.06 -13.78 -0.16
N LEU A 212 -22.42 -14.16 1.05
CA LEU A 212 -22.42 -15.54 1.54
C LEU A 212 -23.84 -16.06 1.71
N ASN A 213 -24.09 -17.33 1.34
CA ASN A 213 -25.33 -18.04 1.68
C ASN A 213 -25.35 -18.43 3.18
N GLN A 214 -26.40 -19.14 3.61
CA GLN A 214 -26.57 -19.61 5.00
C GLN A 214 -25.45 -20.57 5.43
N GLU A 215 -24.87 -21.31 4.50
CA GLU A 215 -23.78 -22.25 4.71
C GLU A 215 -22.40 -21.56 4.80
N GLY A 216 -22.33 -20.22 4.62
CA GLY A 216 -21.10 -19.46 4.59
C GLY A 216 -20.30 -19.56 3.30
N GLU A 217 -20.93 -20.04 2.22
CA GLU A 217 -20.31 -20.15 0.90
C GLU A 217 -20.44 -18.83 0.12
N VAL A 218 -19.37 -18.46 -0.59
CA VAL A 218 -19.39 -17.28 -1.45
C VAL A 218 -20.25 -17.53 -2.68
N VAL A 219 -21.40 -16.87 -2.74
CA VAL A 219 -22.32 -16.92 -3.88
C VAL A 219 -21.92 -15.94 -4.97
N THR A 220 -21.59 -14.73 -4.57
CA THR A 220 -21.16 -13.66 -5.49
C THR A 220 -20.31 -12.62 -4.75
N PHE A 221 -19.71 -11.71 -5.49
CA PHE A 221 -18.95 -10.57 -4.95
C PHE A 221 -19.05 -9.38 -5.89
N THR A 222 -18.79 -8.18 -5.36
CA THR A 222 -18.62 -6.97 -6.16
C THR A 222 -17.31 -6.30 -5.80
N ILE A 223 -16.68 -5.66 -6.79
CA ILE A 223 -15.43 -4.89 -6.64
C ILE A 223 -15.72 -3.46 -7.07
N GLY A 224 -15.34 -2.50 -6.20
CA GLY A 224 -15.73 -1.11 -6.37
C GLY A 224 -17.20 -0.88 -6.00
N PHE A 225 -17.63 0.39 -6.03
CA PHE A 225 -19.02 0.73 -5.78
C PHE A 225 -19.89 0.34 -6.97
N SER A 226 -20.76 -0.64 -6.78
CA SER A 226 -21.68 -1.16 -7.82
C SER A 226 -23.04 -0.47 -7.86
N GLY A 227 -23.22 0.59 -7.07
CA GLY A 227 -24.52 1.22 -6.85
C GLY A 227 -25.42 0.41 -5.92
N GLU A 228 -26.48 1.05 -5.42
CA GLU A 228 -27.46 0.41 -4.52
C GLU A 228 -28.10 -0.82 -5.18
N LYS A 229 -28.46 -0.70 -6.48
CA LYS A 229 -29.03 -1.82 -7.25
C LYS A 229 -28.09 -3.01 -7.36
N GLY A 230 -26.79 -2.80 -7.59
CA GLY A 230 -25.83 -3.90 -7.70
C GLY A 230 -25.63 -4.65 -6.38
N ILE A 231 -25.75 -3.94 -5.25
CA ILE A 231 -25.71 -4.54 -3.91
C ILE A 231 -27.01 -5.33 -3.65
N ASP A 232 -28.15 -4.75 -3.97
CA ASP A 232 -29.48 -5.38 -3.85
C ASP A 232 -29.57 -6.68 -4.67
N ASP A 233 -29.07 -6.66 -5.92
CA ASP A 233 -28.99 -7.84 -6.77
C ASP A 233 -28.10 -8.95 -6.15
N GLY A 234 -27.02 -8.57 -5.47
CA GLY A 234 -26.17 -9.49 -4.70
C GLY A 234 -26.90 -10.12 -3.52
N ILE A 235 -27.66 -9.31 -2.75
CA ILE A 235 -28.46 -9.77 -1.62
C ILE A 235 -29.55 -10.76 -2.09
N LYS A 236 -30.27 -10.43 -3.15
CA LYS A 236 -31.29 -11.32 -3.73
C LYS A 236 -30.71 -12.68 -4.12
N LYS A 237 -29.48 -12.73 -4.64
CA LYS A 237 -28.83 -13.99 -5.01
C LYS A 237 -28.56 -14.90 -3.81
N ILE A 238 -28.14 -14.35 -2.66
CA ILE A 238 -27.88 -15.14 -1.47
C ILE A 238 -29.18 -15.61 -0.79
N LEU A 239 -30.26 -14.82 -0.89
CA LEU A 239 -31.59 -15.20 -0.41
C LEU A 239 -32.26 -16.27 -1.26
N ALA A 240 -31.95 -16.34 -2.57
CA ALA A 240 -32.52 -17.33 -3.48
C ALA A 240 -31.82 -18.70 -3.40
N LYS A 241 -30.69 -18.81 -2.74
CA LYS A 241 -29.87 -20.03 -2.60
C LYS A 241 -29.89 -20.62 -1.19
N GLY A 242 -30.75 -20.08 -0.30
CA GLY A 242 -31.00 -20.60 1.03
C GLY A 242 -32.26 -21.47 1.10
#